data_7350fa51531dd339e4f509e083d70960
#
_entry.id   7350fa51531dd339e4f509e083d70960
#
_cell.length_a   1.000
_cell.length_b   1.000
_cell.length_c   1.000
_cell.angle_alpha   90.00
_cell.angle_beta   90.00
_cell.angle_gamma   90.00
#
_symmetry.space_group_name_H-M   'P 1'
#
loop_
_entity.id
_entity.type
_entity.pdbx_description
1 polymer ?
#
loop_
_entity_poly.entity_id
_entity_poly.type
_entity_poly.pdbx_seq_one_letter_code
_entity_poly.pdbx_strand_id
1 'polypeptide(L)'
;IFLRSCDLHAVKRLDQIYLQNGVEDFYYARVRERAKFILMGCESTCASGFCVSMGTNQSDNYDAYVKVDQDTVYMDVKCSQLNAEVCAEAMTTEEIKVAEVTPDFVTENKEKVTLPKNLSNASFTDEIWQEYGARCIKCGRCNFVCPTCTCFTMQDIFYRDNANVGERRRVWASCQIDGYTEMAGGHGFRKSQGDRMRFKVMHKIYDFEKRFGYPMCVGCGRCDDVCPEYISYSNCVNRLAKEESES
;
A
#
# COMPACT_ATOMS: atom_id res chain seq x y z
N ILE A 1 -8.66 -12.37 5.91
CA ILE A 1 -8.46 -11.38 4.85
C ILE A 1 -7.55 -12.02 3.80
N PHE A 2 -8.03 -12.09 2.55
CA PHE A 2 -7.24 -12.63 1.44
C PHE A 2 -6.35 -11.53 0.86
N LEU A 3 -5.05 -11.79 0.76
CA LEU A 3 -4.05 -10.82 0.35
C LEU A 3 -3.02 -11.44 -0.61
N ARG A 4 -2.48 -10.64 -1.51
CA ARG A 4 -1.28 -11.00 -2.28
C ARG A 4 -0.01 -10.68 -1.48
N SER A 5 1.13 -11.17 -1.93
CA SER A 5 2.41 -10.94 -1.26
C SER A 5 2.71 -9.44 -1.06
N CYS A 6 2.53 -8.62 -2.11
CA CYS A 6 2.71 -7.16 -2.00
C CYS A 6 1.77 -6.51 -0.98
N ASP A 7 0.55 -7.04 -0.77
CA ASP A 7 -0.38 -6.52 0.23
C ASP A 7 0.04 -6.93 1.65
N LEU A 8 0.60 -8.13 1.85
CA LEU A 8 1.20 -8.53 3.13
C LEU A 8 2.38 -7.62 3.51
N HIS A 9 3.21 -7.28 2.52
CA HIS A 9 4.25 -6.28 2.71
C HIS A 9 3.71 -4.88 3.00
N ALA A 10 2.53 -4.54 2.45
CA ALA A 10 1.87 -3.28 2.80
C ALA A 10 1.37 -3.28 4.24
N VAL A 11 0.78 -4.38 4.71
CA VAL A 11 0.39 -4.54 6.14
C VAL A 11 1.59 -4.34 7.05
N LYS A 12 2.75 -4.93 6.73
CA LYS A 12 3.99 -4.71 7.51
C LYS A 12 4.34 -3.22 7.62
N ARG A 13 4.13 -2.44 6.56
CA ARG A 13 4.38 -0.98 6.58
C ARG A 13 3.35 -0.22 7.40
N LEU A 14 2.10 -0.66 7.37
CA LEU A 14 1.05 -0.12 8.23
C LEU A 14 1.31 -0.45 9.70
N ASP A 15 1.72 -1.67 10.02
CA ASP A 15 2.14 -2.08 11.36
C ASP A 15 3.27 -1.16 11.87
N GLN A 16 4.27 -0.88 11.00
CA GLN A 16 5.37 0.02 11.32
C GLN A 16 4.88 1.45 11.66
N ILE A 17 3.91 1.97 10.89
CA ILE A 17 3.37 3.32 11.10
C ILE A 17 2.46 3.37 12.32
N TYR A 18 1.53 2.44 12.46
CA TYR A 18 0.46 2.53 13.44
C TYR A 18 0.79 1.91 14.79
N LEU A 19 1.69 0.92 14.83
CA LEU A 19 2.04 0.22 16.07
C LEU A 19 3.42 0.56 16.60
N GLN A 20 4.37 0.98 15.74
CA GLN A 20 5.77 1.10 16.10
C GLN A 20 6.36 2.52 15.91
N ASN A 21 5.55 3.47 15.44
CA ASN A 21 5.99 4.83 15.14
C ASN A 21 5.46 5.85 16.16
N GLY A 22 5.80 5.70 17.40
CA GLY A 22 5.35 6.55 18.50
C GLY A 22 4.27 5.86 19.33
N VAL A 23 3.18 6.58 19.64
CA VAL A 23 2.05 6.02 20.37
C VAL A 23 1.27 5.08 19.46
N GLU A 24 0.99 3.88 19.96
CA GLU A 24 0.20 2.88 19.24
C GLU A 24 -1.19 3.42 18.89
N ASP A 25 -1.62 3.20 17.64
CA ASP A 25 -2.97 3.54 17.20
C ASP A 25 -3.97 2.49 17.68
N PHE A 26 -4.75 2.86 18.67
CA PHE A 26 -5.73 1.97 19.30
C PHE A 26 -6.74 1.34 18.33
N TYR A 27 -7.22 2.10 17.33
CA TYR A 27 -8.20 1.59 16.38
C TYR A 27 -7.58 0.57 15.42
N TYR A 28 -6.36 0.84 14.97
CA TYR A 28 -5.62 -0.09 14.12
C TYR A 28 -5.27 -1.37 14.88
N ALA A 29 -4.73 -1.25 16.08
CA ALA A 29 -4.35 -2.39 16.92
C ALA A 29 -5.50 -3.37 17.13
N ARG A 30 -6.69 -2.88 17.50
CA ARG A 30 -7.90 -3.72 17.70
C ARG A 30 -8.30 -4.53 16.47
N VAL A 31 -8.16 -3.96 15.28
CA VAL A 31 -8.46 -4.67 14.02
C VAL A 31 -7.35 -5.64 13.69
N ARG A 32 -6.11 -5.20 13.88
CA ARG A 32 -4.91 -5.99 13.54
C ARG A 32 -4.78 -7.28 14.35
N GLU A 33 -5.08 -7.24 15.64
CA GLU A 33 -5.09 -8.42 16.53
C GLU A 33 -6.03 -9.53 16.07
N ARG A 34 -7.15 -9.14 15.46
CA ARG A 34 -8.18 -10.08 14.99
C ARG A 34 -7.98 -10.52 13.55
N ALA A 35 -7.15 -9.83 12.80
CA ALA A 35 -6.95 -10.10 11.39
C ALA A 35 -6.12 -11.36 11.20
N LYS A 36 -6.64 -12.30 10.42
CA LYS A 36 -5.92 -13.45 9.87
C LYS A 36 -5.70 -13.20 8.39
N PHE A 37 -4.49 -13.43 7.92
CA PHE A 37 -4.11 -13.18 6.55
C PHE A 37 -3.95 -14.49 5.79
N ILE A 38 -4.68 -14.59 4.69
CA ILE A 38 -4.62 -15.72 3.80
C ILE A 38 -3.93 -15.26 2.51
N LEU A 39 -2.75 -15.80 2.28
CA LEU A 39 -1.99 -15.51 1.07
C LEU A 39 -2.66 -16.16 -0.14
N MET A 40 -2.92 -15.36 -1.16
CA MET A 40 -3.20 -15.82 -2.52
C MET A 40 -1.93 -15.71 -3.35
N GLY A 41 -1.49 -16.80 -3.94
CA GLY A 41 -0.33 -16.81 -4.81
C GLY A 41 -0.50 -15.92 -6.05
N CYS A 42 0.62 -15.59 -6.67
CA CYS A 42 0.65 -14.86 -7.93
C CYS A 42 1.30 -15.73 -9.01
N GLU A 43 0.50 -16.37 -9.84
CA GLU A 43 0.96 -17.17 -10.98
C GLU A 43 1.42 -16.28 -12.16
N SER A 44 0.85 -15.08 -12.25
CA SER A 44 1.18 -14.11 -13.31
C SER A 44 1.42 -12.72 -12.75
N THR A 45 2.22 -11.94 -13.48
CA THR A 45 2.52 -10.55 -13.12
C THR A 45 1.35 -9.62 -13.41
N CYS A 46 1.15 -8.61 -12.55
CA CYS A 46 0.23 -7.50 -12.83
C CYS A 46 0.78 -6.63 -13.96
N ALA A 47 -0.11 -6.01 -14.76
CA ALA A 47 0.27 -5.20 -15.92
C ALA A 47 1.24 -4.07 -15.57
N SER A 48 0.94 -3.31 -14.49
CA SER A 48 1.75 -2.18 -14.00
C SER A 48 2.52 -2.51 -12.72
N GLY A 49 2.53 -3.80 -12.31
CA GLY A 49 3.22 -4.23 -11.10
C GLY A 49 4.74 -4.27 -11.26
N PHE A 50 5.46 -3.85 -10.23
CA PHE A 50 6.93 -3.91 -10.14
C PHE A 50 7.38 -4.43 -8.75
N CYS A 51 6.62 -5.34 -8.17
CA CYS A 51 6.87 -5.89 -6.83
C CYS A 51 8.21 -6.63 -6.73
N VAL A 52 8.69 -7.24 -7.82
CA VAL A 52 10.03 -7.88 -7.87
C VAL A 52 11.13 -6.84 -7.66
N SER A 53 11.04 -5.68 -8.34
CA SER A 53 11.99 -4.57 -8.13
C SER A 53 12.00 -4.03 -6.69
N MET A 54 10.89 -4.19 -5.96
CA MET A 54 10.75 -3.74 -4.57
C MET A 54 11.03 -4.84 -3.55
N GLY A 55 11.33 -6.06 -3.97
CA GLY A 55 11.53 -7.21 -3.08
C GLY A 55 10.27 -7.60 -2.29
N THR A 56 9.08 -7.38 -2.86
CA THR A 56 7.77 -7.63 -2.22
C THR A 56 6.90 -8.64 -2.94
N ASN A 57 7.50 -9.34 -3.92
CA ASN A 57 6.85 -10.39 -4.69
C ASN A 57 6.66 -11.69 -3.89
N GLN A 58 7.40 -11.89 -2.82
CA GLN A 58 7.34 -13.06 -1.93
C GLN A 58 7.07 -12.62 -0.50
N SER A 59 6.34 -13.44 0.26
CA SER A 59 6.14 -13.24 1.70
C SER A 59 5.88 -14.57 2.38
N ASP A 60 6.39 -14.74 3.57
CA ASP A 60 6.14 -15.86 4.50
C ASP A 60 5.25 -15.44 5.69
N ASN A 61 4.89 -14.16 5.76
CA ASN A 61 4.10 -13.58 6.85
C ASN A 61 2.59 -13.71 6.60
N TYR A 62 2.10 -14.95 6.62
CA TYR A 62 0.67 -15.27 6.48
C TYR A 62 0.26 -16.38 7.44
N ASP A 63 -1.03 -16.41 7.78
CA ASP A 63 -1.65 -17.44 8.63
C ASP A 63 -2.02 -18.70 7.82
N ALA A 64 -2.40 -18.52 6.55
CA ALA A 64 -2.64 -19.61 5.61
C ALA A 64 -2.32 -19.18 4.18
N TYR A 65 -2.02 -20.14 3.32
CA TYR A 65 -1.94 -19.97 1.87
C TYR A 65 -3.10 -20.70 1.20
N VAL A 66 -3.64 -20.13 0.13
CA VAL A 66 -4.67 -20.76 -0.69
C VAL A 66 -4.32 -20.67 -2.16
N LYS A 67 -4.50 -21.80 -2.85
CA LYS A 67 -4.46 -21.92 -4.30
C LYS A 67 -5.75 -22.57 -4.79
N VAL A 68 -6.33 -22.02 -5.84
CA VAL A 68 -7.52 -22.57 -6.49
C VAL A 68 -7.11 -23.05 -7.88
N ASP A 69 -7.33 -24.32 -8.15
CA ASP A 69 -7.08 -24.92 -9.44
C ASP A 69 -8.35 -25.64 -9.88
N GLN A 70 -9.01 -25.12 -10.91
CA GLN A 70 -10.32 -25.56 -11.41
C GLN A 70 -11.33 -25.72 -10.26
N ASP A 71 -11.66 -26.96 -9.89
CA ASP A 71 -12.63 -27.31 -8.85
C ASP A 71 -11.97 -27.68 -7.51
N THR A 72 -10.66 -27.55 -7.40
CA THR A 72 -9.89 -27.96 -6.20
C THR A 72 -9.29 -26.74 -5.50
N VAL A 73 -9.50 -26.66 -4.19
CA VAL A 73 -8.86 -25.67 -3.32
C VAL A 73 -7.76 -26.35 -2.51
N TYR A 74 -6.54 -25.87 -2.70
CA TYR A 74 -5.38 -26.28 -1.90
C TYR A 74 -5.14 -25.24 -0.82
N MET A 75 -4.88 -25.71 0.40
CA MET A 75 -4.57 -24.82 1.53
C MET A 75 -3.34 -25.35 2.28
N ASP A 76 -2.43 -24.44 2.62
CA ASP A 76 -1.39 -24.63 3.63
C ASP A 76 -1.73 -23.74 4.83
N VAL A 77 -2.07 -24.31 5.98
CA VAL A 77 -2.56 -23.57 7.16
C VAL A 77 -1.54 -23.64 8.28
N LYS A 78 -0.90 -22.49 8.54
CA LYS A 78 0.12 -22.35 9.61
C LYS A 78 -0.50 -22.01 10.97
N CYS A 79 -1.61 -21.28 10.97
CA CYS A 79 -2.31 -20.85 12.20
C CYS A 79 -3.11 -22.02 12.81
N SER A 80 -2.79 -22.43 14.03
CA SER A 80 -3.45 -23.55 14.71
C SER A 80 -4.96 -23.36 14.90
N GLN A 81 -5.41 -22.15 15.20
CA GLN A 81 -6.82 -21.84 15.33
C GLN A 81 -7.56 -22.03 14.01
N LEU A 82 -7.02 -21.45 12.92
CA LEU A 82 -7.62 -21.58 11.60
C LEU A 82 -7.59 -23.02 11.10
N ASN A 83 -6.52 -23.77 11.41
CA ASN A 83 -6.43 -25.17 11.07
C ASN A 83 -7.51 -26.01 11.74
N ALA A 84 -7.82 -25.76 13.02
CA ALA A 84 -8.87 -26.46 13.74
C ALA A 84 -10.25 -26.17 13.13
N GLU A 85 -10.54 -24.92 12.77
CA GLU A 85 -11.81 -24.52 12.13
C GLU A 85 -11.96 -25.16 10.73
N VAL A 86 -10.91 -25.10 9.89
CA VAL A 86 -10.92 -25.71 8.56
C VAL A 86 -11.07 -27.23 8.63
N CYS A 87 -10.36 -27.90 9.56
CA CYS A 87 -10.47 -29.35 9.72
C CYS A 87 -11.86 -29.76 10.22
N ALA A 88 -12.49 -28.98 11.13
CA ALA A 88 -13.82 -29.28 11.63
C ALA A 88 -14.88 -29.20 10.52
N GLU A 89 -14.83 -28.17 9.70
CA GLU A 89 -15.72 -27.99 8.53
C GLU A 89 -15.47 -29.08 7.47
N ALA A 90 -14.22 -29.34 7.20
CA ALA A 90 -13.81 -30.30 6.21
C ALA A 90 -14.15 -31.76 6.57
N MET A 91 -14.24 -32.10 7.84
CA MET A 91 -14.71 -33.44 8.29
C MET A 91 -16.19 -33.69 7.95
N THR A 92 -16.94 -32.66 7.60
CA THR A 92 -18.35 -32.76 7.15
C THR A 92 -18.47 -32.96 5.64
N THR A 93 -17.39 -32.74 4.88
CA THR A 93 -17.33 -32.89 3.42
C THR A 93 -16.38 -34.05 3.06
N GLU A 94 -16.77 -34.90 2.14
CA GLU A 94 -16.15 -36.24 1.92
C GLU A 94 -14.75 -36.26 1.29
N GLU A 95 -14.09 -35.12 1.00
CA GLU A 95 -12.85 -35.12 0.22
C GLU A 95 -11.76 -34.18 0.72
N ILE A 96 -11.14 -34.50 1.85
CA ILE A 96 -9.83 -33.91 2.17
C ILE A 96 -8.74 -34.89 1.79
N LYS A 97 -7.83 -34.44 0.93
CA LYS A 97 -6.60 -35.16 0.60
C LYS A 97 -5.41 -34.34 1.08
N VAL A 98 -4.49 -35.00 1.78
CA VAL A 98 -3.21 -34.35 2.12
C VAL A 98 -2.38 -34.24 0.85
N ALA A 99 -2.05 -33.00 0.47
CA ALA A 99 -1.15 -32.71 -0.63
C ALA A 99 -0.15 -31.63 -0.18
N GLU A 100 1.07 -31.72 -0.66
CA GLU A 100 2.05 -30.68 -0.46
C GLU A 100 1.77 -29.53 -1.43
N VAL A 101 1.61 -28.33 -0.90
CA VAL A 101 1.38 -27.12 -1.70
C VAL A 101 2.30 -26.01 -1.23
N THR A 102 2.92 -25.33 -2.19
CA THR A 102 3.81 -24.18 -1.95
C THR A 102 3.25 -22.94 -2.63
N PRO A 103 3.44 -21.73 -2.05
CA PRO A 103 2.98 -20.51 -2.65
C PRO A 103 3.63 -20.22 -4.01
N ASP A 104 2.79 -19.83 -4.97
CA ASP A 104 3.27 -19.32 -6.25
C ASP A 104 3.63 -17.84 -6.13
N PHE A 105 4.83 -17.49 -6.59
CA PHE A 105 5.32 -16.12 -6.60
C PHE A 105 5.86 -15.74 -7.97
N VAL A 106 5.52 -14.55 -8.44
CA VAL A 106 6.13 -14.00 -9.64
C VAL A 106 7.62 -13.73 -9.41
N THR A 107 8.44 -14.08 -10.38
CA THR A 107 9.90 -13.88 -10.36
C THR A 107 10.34 -12.71 -11.22
N GLU A 108 9.47 -12.23 -12.10
CA GLU A 108 9.73 -11.13 -13.01
C GLU A 108 8.47 -10.28 -13.21
N ASN A 109 8.64 -8.95 -13.33
CA ASN A 109 7.60 -8.02 -13.72
C ASN A 109 7.86 -7.45 -15.11
N LYS A 110 6.80 -7.04 -15.82
CA LYS A 110 6.93 -6.28 -17.08
C LYS A 110 7.54 -4.90 -16.82
N GLU A 111 7.04 -4.22 -15.78
CA GLU A 111 7.58 -2.95 -15.33
C GLU A 111 8.77 -3.19 -14.41
N LYS A 112 9.90 -2.53 -14.72
CA LYS A 112 11.13 -2.58 -13.92
C LYS A 112 11.39 -1.21 -13.33
N VAL A 113 11.65 -1.16 -12.03
CA VAL A 113 11.94 0.07 -11.31
C VAL A 113 13.30 -0.02 -10.67
N THR A 114 14.11 1.01 -10.90
CA THR A 114 15.38 1.23 -10.20
C THR A 114 15.16 2.30 -9.15
N LEU A 115 15.46 1.99 -7.90
CA LEU A 115 15.41 2.98 -6.82
C LEU A 115 16.65 3.86 -6.87
N PRO A 116 16.52 5.19 -6.76
CA PRO A 116 17.66 6.07 -6.57
C PRO A 116 18.36 5.77 -5.23
N LYS A 117 19.69 5.83 -5.21
CA LYS A 117 20.51 5.45 -4.04
C LYS A 117 20.86 6.62 -3.14
N ASN A 118 21.04 7.81 -3.72
CA ASN A 118 21.56 8.99 -3.03
C ASN A 118 20.65 10.21 -3.20
N LEU A 119 19.34 10.02 -3.00
CA LEU A 119 18.40 11.14 -3.03
C LEU A 119 18.87 12.24 -2.07
N SER A 120 19.00 13.44 -2.59
CA SER A 120 19.47 14.63 -1.88
C SER A 120 18.39 15.71 -1.82
N ASN A 121 18.69 16.79 -1.10
CA ASN A 121 17.82 17.96 -1.09
C ASN A 121 17.63 18.59 -2.48
N ALA A 122 18.56 18.40 -3.43
CA ALA A 122 18.42 18.86 -4.80
C ALA A 122 17.22 18.19 -5.50
N SER A 123 16.99 16.90 -5.26
CA SER A 123 15.84 16.18 -5.80
C SER A 123 14.48 16.76 -5.40
N PHE A 124 14.40 17.58 -4.35
CA PHE A 124 13.19 18.27 -3.93
C PHE A 124 12.82 19.49 -4.78
N THR A 125 13.77 20.04 -5.54
CA THR A 125 13.59 21.22 -6.39
C THR A 125 13.61 20.90 -7.88
N ASP A 126 13.64 19.62 -8.23
CA ASP A 126 13.73 19.12 -9.58
C ASP A 126 12.53 19.57 -10.47
N GLU A 127 12.81 19.88 -11.73
CA GLU A 127 11.79 20.30 -12.71
C GLU A 127 10.79 19.21 -13.05
N ILE A 128 11.12 17.93 -12.83
CA ILE A 128 10.21 16.80 -12.99
C ILE A 128 8.86 17.02 -12.27
N TRP A 129 8.88 17.69 -11.14
CA TRP A 129 7.67 17.98 -10.36
C TRP A 129 6.71 18.94 -11.04
N GLN A 130 7.23 19.86 -11.87
CA GLN A 130 6.41 20.80 -12.65
C GLN A 130 5.66 20.07 -13.77
N GLU A 131 6.30 19.13 -14.45
CA GLU A 131 5.67 18.30 -15.47
C GLU A 131 4.49 17.49 -14.88
N TYR A 132 4.73 16.81 -13.76
CA TYR A 132 3.65 16.06 -13.09
C TYR A 132 2.55 16.98 -12.57
N GLY A 133 2.92 18.18 -12.12
CA GLY A 133 2.00 19.20 -11.66
C GLY A 133 1.04 19.67 -12.75
N ALA A 134 1.53 19.84 -13.98
CA ALA A 134 0.73 20.27 -15.13
C ALA A 134 -0.30 19.22 -15.58
N ARG A 135 -0.04 17.93 -15.33
CA ARG A 135 -0.91 16.82 -15.75
C ARG A 135 -1.92 16.40 -14.68
N CYS A 136 -1.62 16.62 -13.41
CA CYS A 136 -2.42 16.08 -12.31
C CYS A 136 -3.73 16.85 -12.09
N ILE A 137 -4.87 16.18 -12.23
CA ILE A 137 -6.22 16.74 -12.01
C ILE A 137 -6.71 16.68 -10.56
N LYS A 138 -5.86 16.33 -9.61
CA LYS A 138 -6.19 16.31 -8.15
C LYS A 138 -7.25 15.30 -7.74
N CYS A 139 -7.51 14.27 -8.50
CA CYS A 139 -8.59 13.32 -8.21
C CYS A 139 -8.33 12.42 -6.97
N GLY A 140 -7.09 12.30 -6.51
CA GLY A 140 -6.72 11.51 -5.33
C GLY A 140 -6.72 10.00 -5.48
N ARG A 141 -7.19 9.44 -6.62
CA ARG A 141 -7.33 7.98 -6.84
C ARG A 141 -6.07 7.20 -6.53
N CYS A 142 -4.91 7.71 -6.94
CA CYS A 142 -3.63 7.06 -6.73
C CYS A 142 -3.26 6.83 -5.25
N ASN A 143 -3.84 7.58 -4.31
CA ASN A 143 -3.68 7.36 -2.87
C ASN A 143 -4.78 6.44 -2.33
N PHE A 144 -6.01 6.54 -2.83
CA PHE A 144 -7.12 5.70 -2.37
C PHE A 144 -6.94 4.21 -2.70
N VAL A 145 -6.24 3.89 -3.79
CA VAL A 145 -5.92 2.49 -4.13
C VAL A 145 -4.60 2.00 -3.56
N CYS A 146 -3.80 2.90 -2.98
CA CYS A 146 -2.49 2.54 -2.47
C CYS A 146 -2.58 1.85 -1.11
N PRO A 147 -2.13 0.59 -0.99
CA PRO A 147 -2.26 -0.17 0.25
C PRO A 147 -1.37 0.33 1.39
N THR A 148 -0.40 1.21 1.08
CA THR A 148 0.50 1.81 2.07
C THR A 148 0.19 3.28 2.37
N CYS A 149 -0.90 3.85 1.81
CA CYS A 149 -1.28 5.23 2.16
C CYS A 149 -2.06 5.28 3.47
N THR A 150 -1.63 6.18 4.36
CA THR A 150 -2.18 6.37 5.71
C THR A 150 -2.84 7.75 5.88
N CYS A 151 -3.07 8.47 4.78
CA CYS A 151 -3.69 9.79 4.82
C CYS A 151 -5.14 9.70 5.30
N PHE A 152 -5.50 10.47 6.31
CA PHE A 152 -6.87 10.58 6.82
C PHE A 152 -7.20 12.02 7.19
N THR A 153 -8.48 12.30 7.33
CA THR A 153 -9.01 13.51 7.95
C THR A 153 -10.00 13.16 9.05
N MET A 154 -10.25 14.09 9.95
CA MET A 154 -11.28 13.93 10.98
C MET A 154 -12.53 14.64 10.54
N GLN A 155 -13.68 13.97 10.65
CA GLN A 155 -14.99 14.51 10.32
C GLN A 155 -15.89 14.45 11.55
N ASP A 156 -16.41 15.58 11.95
CA ASP A 156 -17.39 15.69 13.03
C ASP A 156 -18.81 15.62 12.43
N ILE A 157 -19.61 14.70 12.92
CA ILE A 157 -20.99 14.48 12.50
C ILE A 157 -21.89 14.69 13.71
N PHE A 158 -22.75 15.70 13.66
CA PHE A 158 -23.76 15.98 14.68
C PHE A 158 -25.09 15.32 14.28
N TYR A 159 -25.73 14.67 15.25
CA TYR A 159 -27.01 14.02 14.97
C TYR A 159 -28.13 15.04 14.94
N ARG A 160 -29.04 14.91 13.94
CA ARG A 160 -30.18 15.83 13.77
C ARG A 160 -31.16 15.74 14.92
N ASP A 161 -31.34 14.54 15.48
CA ASP A 161 -32.30 14.25 16.54
C ASP A 161 -31.82 14.78 17.91
N ASN A 162 -30.52 14.97 18.09
CA ASN A 162 -29.94 15.54 19.30
C ASN A 162 -28.65 16.28 18.95
N ALA A 163 -28.72 17.59 18.83
CA ALA A 163 -27.59 18.45 18.48
C ALA A 163 -26.44 18.47 19.52
N ASN A 164 -26.66 17.94 20.72
CA ASN A 164 -25.63 17.82 21.75
C ASN A 164 -24.86 16.50 21.67
N VAL A 165 -25.24 15.62 20.76
CA VAL A 165 -24.60 14.33 20.55
C VAL A 165 -24.10 14.23 19.12
N GLY A 166 -22.90 13.72 18.97
CA GLY A 166 -22.27 13.53 17.67
C GLY A 166 -21.16 12.48 17.76
N GLU A 167 -20.52 12.27 16.64
CA GLU A 167 -19.37 11.39 16.52
C GLU A 167 -18.25 12.06 15.75
N ARG A 168 -17.01 11.72 16.09
CA ARG A 168 -15.83 12.10 15.32
C ARG A 168 -15.29 10.89 14.60
N ARG A 169 -15.32 10.94 13.28
CA ARG A 169 -14.86 9.84 12.42
C ARG A 169 -13.52 10.14 11.81
N ARG A 170 -12.65 9.13 11.77
CA ARG A 170 -11.50 9.13 10.90
C ARG A 170 -11.96 8.69 9.50
N VAL A 171 -11.79 9.56 8.52
CA VAL A 171 -12.19 9.31 7.13
C VAL A 171 -10.95 9.29 6.25
N TRP A 172 -10.88 8.32 5.35
CA TRP A 172 -9.77 8.23 4.42
C TRP A 172 -9.66 9.49 3.57
N ALA A 173 -8.46 10.01 3.41
CA ALA A 173 -8.17 11.22 2.66
C ALA A 173 -6.97 11.02 1.70
N SER A 174 -6.68 12.04 0.91
CA SER A 174 -5.57 11.98 -0.03
C SER A 174 -4.75 13.25 0.00
N CYS A 175 -3.44 13.13 0.14
CA CYS A 175 -2.51 14.25 0.04
C CYS A 175 -2.45 14.87 -1.38
N GLN A 176 -3.09 14.25 -2.37
CA GLN A 176 -3.20 14.76 -3.74
C GLN A 176 -4.42 15.69 -3.94
N ILE A 177 -5.34 15.74 -2.97
CA ILE A 177 -6.54 16.59 -3.03
C ILE A 177 -6.23 17.93 -2.38
N ASP A 178 -6.77 19.02 -2.95
CA ASP A 178 -6.66 20.34 -2.37
C ASP A 178 -7.32 20.39 -0.97
N GLY A 179 -6.83 21.24 -0.11
CA GLY A 179 -7.33 21.41 1.25
C GLY A 179 -6.84 20.36 2.26
N TYR A 180 -6.30 19.21 1.84
CA TYR A 180 -5.91 18.14 2.77
C TYR A 180 -4.90 18.58 3.84
N THR A 181 -3.97 19.47 3.51
CA THR A 181 -2.94 19.96 4.44
C THR A 181 -3.05 21.45 4.70
N GLU A 182 -4.23 22.02 4.49
CA GLU A 182 -4.48 23.42 4.84
C GLU A 182 -4.59 23.59 6.35
N MET A 183 -3.94 24.62 6.84
CA MET A 183 -3.93 25.01 8.24
C MET A 183 -4.88 26.18 8.47
N ALA A 184 -5.18 26.48 9.73
CA ALA A 184 -5.95 27.67 10.11
C ALA A 184 -5.36 28.93 9.46
N GLY A 185 -6.21 29.78 8.89
CA GLY A 185 -5.81 30.97 8.15
C GLY A 185 -5.46 30.73 6.67
N GLY A 186 -5.76 29.57 6.12
CA GLY A 186 -5.54 29.25 4.69
C GLY A 186 -4.09 29.01 4.30
N HIS A 187 -3.23 28.71 5.27
CA HIS A 187 -1.84 28.37 5.00
C HIS A 187 -1.69 26.94 4.54
N GLY A 188 -1.03 26.75 3.39
CA GLY A 188 -0.71 25.41 2.85
C GLY A 188 0.76 25.29 2.49
N PHE A 189 1.39 24.18 2.88
CA PHE A 189 2.79 23.90 2.55
C PHE A 189 2.99 23.34 1.14
N ARG A 190 1.93 22.77 0.54
CA ARG A 190 1.95 22.14 -0.79
C ARG A 190 0.90 22.77 -1.66
N LYS A 191 1.29 23.87 -2.33
CA LYS A 191 0.38 24.72 -3.09
C LYS A 191 0.10 24.20 -4.50
N SER A 192 1.09 23.53 -5.10
CA SER A 192 0.98 22.95 -6.45
C SER A 192 0.79 21.43 -6.43
N GLN A 193 0.31 20.88 -7.55
CA GLN A 193 0.23 19.42 -7.74
C GLN A 193 1.61 18.81 -7.84
N GLY A 194 2.58 19.53 -8.39
CA GLY A 194 3.99 19.14 -8.39
C GLY A 194 4.51 18.90 -6.98
N ASP A 195 4.25 19.84 -6.04
CA ASP A 195 4.62 19.68 -4.62
C ASP A 195 3.97 18.46 -3.98
N ARG A 196 2.71 18.18 -4.32
CA ARG A 196 1.96 17.03 -3.81
C ARG A 196 2.51 15.73 -4.36
N MET A 197 2.82 15.68 -5.66
CA MET A 197 3.43 14.50 -6.29
C MET A 197 4.83 14.25 -5.74
N ARG A 198 5.66 15.28 -5.61
CA ARG A 198 6.95 15.21 -4.94
C ARG A 198 6.82 14.60 -3.55
N PHE A 199 5.91 15.13 -2.73
CA PHE A 199 5.67 14.61 -1.39
C PHE A 199 5.29 13.12 -1.42
N LYS A 200 4.38 12.71 -2.30
CA LYS A 200 3.97 11.31 -2.44
C LYS A 200 5.14 10.41 -2.78
N VAL A 201 5.96 10.81 -3.76
CA VAL A 201 7.10 10.00 -4.21
C VAL A 201 8.17 9.93 -3.14
N MET A 202 8.65 11.09 -2.67
CA MET A 202 9.72 11.16 -1.67
C MET A 202 9.34 10.50 -0.35
N HIS A 203 8.09 10.65 0.09
CA HIS A 203 7.60 9.97 1.28
C HIS A 203 7.74 8.44 1.18
N LYS A 204 7.56 7.87 -0.01
CA LYS A 204 7.55 6.41 -0.21
C LYS A 204 8.91 5.79 -0.51
N ILE A 205 9.84 6.54 -1.11
CA ILE A 205 11.15 6.00 -1.49
C ILE A 205 12.32 6.64 -0.75
N TYR A 206 12.10 7.70 0.01
CA TYR A 206 13.16 8.42 0.75
C TYR A 206 12.84 8.53 2.24
N ASP A 207 11.78 9.26 2.63
CA ASP A 207 11.52 9.55 4.04
C ASP A 207 11.28 8.29 4.87
N PHE A 208 10.49 7.37 4.35
CA PHE A 208 10.17 6.13 5.02
C PHE A 208 11.40 5.20 5.08
N GLU A 209 12.16 5.10 3.99
CA GLU A 209 13.37 4.30 3.94
C GLU A 209 14.44 4.82 4.89
N LYS A 210 14.65 6.14 4.92
CA LYS A 210 15.56 6.78 5.87
C LYS A 210 15.20 6.47 7.32
N ARG A 211 13.92 6.30 7.62
CA ARG A 211 13.44 6.05 8.98
C ARG A 211 13.43 4.56 9.36
N PHE A 212 13.03 3.69 8.43
CA PHE A 212 12.74 2.29 8.71
C PHE A 212 13.64 1.29 7.96
N GLY A 213 14.55 1.76 7.12
CA GLY A 213 15.54 0.94 6.42
C GLY A 213 15.06 0.23 5.16
N TYR A 214 13.82 0.51 4.69
CA TYR A 214 13.27 -0.02 3.44
C TYR A 214 12.17 0.89 2.89
N PRO A 215 11.90 0.87 1.56
CA PRO A 215 10.90 1.78 0.97
C PRO A 215 9.47 1.45 1.40
N MET A 216 8.63 2.48 1.48
CA MET A 216 7.21 2.34 1.78
C MET A 216 6.42 1.75 0.60
N CYS A 217 6.83 2.04 -0.63
CA CYS A 217 6.21 1.48 -1.82
C CYS A 217 6.41 -0.03 -1.88
N VAL A 218 5.37 -0.77 -2.28
CA VAL A 218 5.38 -2.24 -2.43
C VAL A 218 5.33 -2.67 -3.90
N GLY A 219 5.45 -1.77 -4.84
CA GLY A 219 5.48 -2.09 -6.27
C GLY A 219 4.21 -2.73 -6.83
N CYS A 220 3.05 -2.51 -6.22
CA CYS A 220 1.79 -3.13 -6.67
C CYS A 220 1.22 -2.55 -7.97
N GLY A 221 1.69 -1.39 -8.44
CA GLY A 221 1.28 -0.74 -9.69
C GLY A 221 -0.09 -0.08 -9.70
N ARG A 222 -0.95 -0.30 -8.70
CA ARG A 222 -2.34 0.17 -8.69
C ARG A 222 -2.49 1.68 -8.92
N CYS A 223 -1.53 2.49 -8.48
CA CYS A 223 -1.58 3.94 -8.67
C CYS A 223 -1.41 4.35 -10.13
N ASP A 224 -0.67 3.58 -10.92
CA ASP A 224 -0.47 3.79 -12.35
C ASP A 224 -1.72 3.34 -13.12
N ASP A 225 -2.32 2.20 -12.73
CA ASP A 225 -3.54 1.65 -13.36
C ASP A 225 -4.75 2.59 -13.26
N VAL A 226 -4.91 3.29 -12.12
CA VAL A 226 -6.12 4.10 -11.89
C VAL A 226 -5.98 5.57 -12.27
N CYS A 227 -4.82 6.00 -12.72
CA CYS A 227 -4.59 7.40 -13.06
C CYS A 227 -5.26 7.77 -14.38
N PRO A 228 -6.30 8.66 -14.39
CA PRO A 228 -6.98 9.04 -15.62
C PRO A 228 -6.10 9.89 -16.55
N GLU A 229 -5.02 10.49 -16.02
CA GLU A 229 -4.05 11.29 -16.77
C GLU A 229 -2.79 10.48 -17.13
N TYR A 230 -2.83 9.17 -16.93
CA TYR A 230 -1.70 8.26 -17.21
C TYR A 230 -0.37 8.72 -16.59
N ILE A 231 -0.44 9.29 -15.39
CA ILE A 231 0.76 9.63 -14.61
C ILE A 231 1.31 8.33 -14.05
N SER A 232 2.52 7.97 -14.47
CA SER A 232 3.20 6.77 -14.00
C SER A 232 4.11 7.09 -12.82
N TYR A 233 3.85 6.43 -11.70
CA TYR A 233 4.71 6.49 -10.52
C TYR A 233 6.03 5.74 -10.76
N SER A 234 5.97 4.58 -11.42
CA SER A 234 7.15 3.78 -11.76
C SER A 234 8.13 4.57 -12.63
N ASN A 235 7.63 5.23 -13.68
CA ASN A 235 8.45 6.10 -14.53
C ASN A 235 9.04 7.29 -13.77
N CYS A 236 8.28 7.88 -12.85
CA CYS A 236 8.79 8.97 -12.03
C CYS A 236 9.99 8.52 -11.19
N VAL A 237 9.92 7.36 -10.56
CA VAL A 237 11.02 6.81 -9.76
C VAL A 237 12.23 6.49 -10.64
N ASN A 238 12.01 5.88 -11.82
CA ASN A 238 13.09 5.59 -12.77
C ASN A 238 13.80 6.85 -13.26
N ARG A 239 13.07 7.95 -13.52
CA ARG A 239 13.67 9.22 -13.91
C ARG A 239 14.55 9.79 -12.81
N LEU A 240 14.10 9.77 -11.55
CA LEU A 240 14.93 10.22 -10.43
C LEU A 240 16.23 9.41 -10.28
N ALA A 241 16.15 8.09 -10.49
CA ALA A 241 17.34 7.24 -10.46
C ALA A 241 18.30 7.51 -11.62
N LYS A 242 17.79 7.87 -12.81
CA LYS A 242 18.61 8.23 -13.97
C LYS A 242 19.31 9.56 -13.76
N GLU A 243 18.60 10.59 -13.31
CA GLU A 243 19.16 11.93 -13.05
C GLU A 243 20.27 11.87 -11.97
N GLU A 244 20.14 11.00 -10.97
CA GLU A 244 21.19 10.73 -9.99
C GLU A 244 22.46 10.15 -10.64
N SER A 245 22.32 9.27 -11.63
CA SER A 245 23.46 8.62 -12.29
C SER A 245 24.22 9.54 -13.26
N GLU A 246 23.59 10.64 -13.69
CA GLU A 246 24.15 11.63 -14.60
C GLU A 246 24.74 12.86 -13.87
N SER A 247 24.56 12.97 -12.55
CA SER A 247 25.06 14.05 -11.67
C SER A 247 26.35 13.67 -10.99
#